data_a55a5c8dc4d641e8b0fabf2bb46db20d
#
_entry.id   a55a5c8dc4d641e8b0fabf2bb46db20d
#
_cell.length_a   1.000
_cell.length_b   1.000
_cell.length_c   1.000
_cell.angle_alpha   90.00
_cell.angle_beta   90.00
_cell.angle_gamma   90.00
#
_symmetry.space_group_name_H-M   'P 1'
#
loop_
_entity.id
_entity.type
_entity.pdbx_description
1 polymer ?
#
loop_
_entity_poly.entity_id
_entity_poly.type
_entity_poly.pdbx_seq_one_letter_code
_entity_poly.pdbx_strand_id
1 'polypeptide(L)'
;MQVELTVNGQQRSDEVEPRLLLVHYLREVCGLRAANVGCDTTSCGACTVLLNGTSVKSCTVLTVQAAGQQVTTAEGLAPDGELHPVQAAFRQEHGLQCGFCTPGMVMATVGLLSENPHPTEAEVREGLEGNFCRCTGYHNIVRAVLAAAATAAAGAPATEAPAAGADGTSGADRTAGADRTTGTAAGERAEVGA
;
A
#
# COMPACT_ATOMS: atom_id res chain seq x y z
N MET A 1 2.11 25.24 -5.22
CA MET A 1 3.55 24.89 -5.19
C MET A 1 3.84 24.02 -6.39
N GLN A 2 4.94 24.30 -7.09
CA GLN A 2 5.40 23.42 -8.16
C GLN A 2 5.93 22.13 -7.54
N VAL A 3 5.49 20.98 -8.08
CA VAL A 3 5.92 19.65 -7.67
C VAL A 3 6.33 18.87 -8.91
N GLU A 4 7.51 18.26 -8.84
CA GLU A 4 8.03 17.35 -9.87
C GLU A 4 8.12 15.95 -9.29
N LEU A 5 7.54 14.97 -9.96
CA LEU A 5 7.58 13.57 -9.56
C LEU A 5 7.40 12.67 -10.80
N THR A 6 7.75 11.40 -10.65
CA THR A 6 7.53 10.40 -11.71
C THR A 6 6.30 9.56 -11.36
N VAL A 7 5.32 9.47 -12.24
CA VAL A 7 4.12 8.65 -12.06
C VAL A 7 4.04 7.61 -13.18
N ASN A 8 4.07 6.34 -12.84
CA ASN A 8 4.04 5.22 -13.79
C ASN A 8 5.10 5.37 -14.91
N GLY A 9 6.31 5.77 -14.53
CA GLY A 9 7.42 5.99 -15.47
C GLY A 9 7.37 7.32 -16.25
N GLN A 10 6.32 8.13 -16.09
CA GLN A 10 6.19 9.42 -16.77
C GLN A 10 6.54 10.57 -15.82
N GLN A 11 7.44 11.44 -16.23
CA GLN A 11 7.76 12.67 -15.52
C GLN A 11 6.57 13.62 -15.53
N ARG A 12 6.23 14.14 -14.36
CA ARG A 12 5.16 15.12 -14.14
C ARG A 12 5.74 16.37 -13.49
N SER A 13 5.22 17.52 -13.89
CA SER A 13 5.54 18.81 -13.28
C SER A 13 4.25 19.62 -13.23
N ASP A 14 3.63 19.66 -12.06
CA ASP A 14 2.32 20.26 -11.86
C ASP A 14 2.34 21.29 -10.72
N GLU A 15 1.50 22.33 -10.80
CA GLU A 15 1.26 23.22 -9.69
C GLU A 15 0.15 22.67 -8.80
N VAL A 16 0.43 22.45 -7.52
CA VAL A 16 -0.51 21.86 -6.58
C VAL A 16 -0.67 22.68 -5.30
N GLU A 17 -1.81 22.56 -4.64
CA GLU A 17 -1.97 23.05 -3.29
C GLU A 17 -1.08 22.27 -2.31
N PRO A 18 -0.41 22.92 -1.33
CA PRO A 18 0.50 22.23 -0.40
C PRO A 18 -0.15 21.11 0.41
N ARG A 19 -1.46 21.21 0.64
CA ARG A 19 -2.25 20.23 1.39
C ARG A 19 -2.88 19.12 0.53
N LEU A 20 -2.65 19.12 -0.79
CA LEU A 20 -3.23 18.13 -1.68
C LEU A 20 -2.66 16.73 -1.36
N LEU A 21 -3.54 15.78 -1.05
CA LEU A 21 -3.17 14.40 -0.81
C LEU A 21 -2.78 13.71 -2.13
N LEU A 22 -1.79 12.83 -2.08
CA LEU A 22 -1.31 12.09 -3.24
C LEU A 22 -2.43 11.31 -3.94
N VAL A 23 -3.37 10.72 -3.19
CA VAL A 23 -4.51 10.01 -3.78
C VAL A 23 -5.37 10.92 -4.66
N HIS A 24 -5.62 12.15 -4.25
CA HIS A 24 -6.41 13.10 -5.04
C HIS A 24 -5.61 13.61 -6.24
N TYR A 25 -4.32 13.88 -6.08
CA TYR A 25 -3.44 14.21 -7.20
C TYR A 25 -3.45 13.13 -8.28
N LEU A 26 -3.29 11.86 -7.90
CA LEU A 26 -3.32 10.74 -8.84
C LEU A 26 -4.67 10.64 -9.57
N ARG A 27 -5.78 10.79 -8.86
CA ARG A 27 -7.13 10.63 -9.42
C ARG A 27 -7.60 11.82 -10.25
N GLU A 28 -7.34 13.04 -9.79
CA GLU A 28 -7.94 14.26 -10.32
C GLU A 28 -7.02 15.00 -11.28
N VAL A 29 -5.71 15.00 -11.01
CA VAL A 29 -4.71 15.67 -11.86
C VAL A 29 -4.12 14.70 -12.88
N CYS A 30 -3.72 13.49 -12.46
CA CYS A 30 -3.15 12.50 -13.36
C CYS A 30 -4.22 11.65 -14.09
N GLY A 31 -5.48 11.66 -13.66
CA GLY A 31 -6.55 10.86 -14.25
C GLY A 31 -6.47 9.36 -13.93
N LEU A 32 -5.56 8.94 -13.04
CA LEU A 32 -5.35 7.54 -12.64
C LEU A 32 -6.36 7.15 -11.55
N ARG A 33 -7.21 6.18 -11.84
CA ARG A 33 -8.37 5.88 -11.00
C ARG A 33 -8.24 4.62 -10.17
N ALA A 34 -7.19 3.82 -10.34
CA ALA A 34 -6.99 2.59 -9.59
C ALA A 34 -6.75 2.84 -8.09
N ALA A 35 -6.15 3.97 -7.70
CA ALA A 35 -6.05 4.34 -6.29
C ALA A 35 -7.43 4.78 -5.77
N ASN A 36 -8.21 3.84 -5.24
CA ASN A 36 -9.57 4.09 -4.76
C ASN A 36 -9.59 4.74 -3.38
N VAL A 37 -10.61 5.58 -3.13
CA VAL A 37 -10.85 6.19 -1.81
C VAL A 37 -12.02 5.48 -1.15
N GLY A 38 -11.76 4.56 -0.24
CA GLY A 38 -12.76 3.77 0.45
C GLY A 38 -13.03 4.18 1.91
N CYS A 39 -12.24 5.10 2.45
CA CYS A 39 -12.42 5.65 3.79
C CYS A 39 -11.76 7.04 3.92
N ASP A 40 -12.00 7.69 5.05
CA ASP A 40 -11.37 8.94 5.49
C ASP A 40 -10.48 8.74 6.73
N THR A 41 -10.31 7.48 7.17
CA THR A 41 -9.63 7.10 8.41
C THR A 41 -8.30 6.34 8.17
N THR A 42 -7.82 6.32 6.95
CA THR A 42 -6.57 5.62 6.53
C THR A 42 -6.56 4.10 6.76
N SER A 43 -7.72 3.51 7.09
CA SER A 43 -7.82 2.10 7.50
C SER A 43 -7.95 1.12 6.34
N CYS A 44 -8.64 1.50 5.23
CA CYS A 44 -9.11 0.52 4.26
C CYS A 44 -8.06 0.00 3.27
N GLY A 45 -6.98 0.73 3.01
CA GLY A 45 -5.92 0.33 2.06
C GLY A 45 -6.28 0.35 0.58
N ALA A 46 -7.51 0.77 0.20
CA ALA A 46 -7.91 0.82 -1.22
C ALA A 46 -7.09 1.80 -2.06
N CYS A 47 -6.43 2.76 -1.42
CA CYS A 47 -5.56 3.76 -2.02
C CYS A 47 -4.08 3.37 -2.03
N THR A 48 -3.72 2.13 -1.74
CA THR A 48 -2.31 1.69 -1.71
C THR A 48 -1.67 1.85 -3.09
N VAL A 49 -0.48 2.45 -3.11
CA VAL A 49 0.40 2.64 -4.27
C VAL A 49 1.83 2.28 -3.85
N LEU A 50 2.76 2.17 -4.79
CA LEU A 50 4.17 2.12 -4.45
C LEU A 50 4.77 3.53 -4.55
N LEU A 51 5.54 3.91 -3.53
CA LEU A 51 6.35 5.12 -3.50
C LEU A 51 7.82 4.67 -3.38
N ASN A 52 8.61 4.88 -4.42
CA ASN A 52 9.96 4.34 -4.56
C ASN A 52 10.03 2.82 -4.27
N GLY A 53 9.05 2.05 -4.74
CA GLY A 53 8.98 0.61 -4.53
C GLY A 53 8.33 0.16 -3.22
N THR A 54 8.16 1.03 -2.23
CA THR A 54 7.53 0.72 -0.94
C THR A 54 6.03 0.95 -1.00
N SER A 55 5.22 0.02 -0.48
CA SER A 55 3.77 0.17 -0.44
C SER A 55 3.34 1.20 0.61
N VAL A 56 2.59 2.21 0.18
CA VAL A 56 2.07 3.27 1.05
C VAL A 56 0.59 3.54 0.77
N LYS A 57 -0.11 4.04 1.76
CA LYS A 57 -1.50 4.53 1.59
C LYS A 57 -1.43 5.97 1.07
N SER A 58 -1.70 6.21 -0.20
CA SER A 58 -1.59 7.54 -0.81
C SER A 58 -2.51 8.61 -0.19
N CYS A 59 -3.51 8.22 0.59
CA CYS A 59 -4.34 9.11 1.39
C CYS A 59 -3.63 9.67 2.66
N THR A 60 -2.42 9.20 2.99
CA THR A 60 -1.61 9.70 4.12
C THR A 60 -0.39 10.50 3.67
N VAL A 61 -0.18 10.61 2.37
CA VAL A 61 0.98 11.30 1.79
C VAL A 61 0.49 12.60 1.15
N LEU A 62 1.12 13.72 1.47
CA LEU A 62 0.92 14.96 0.72
C LEU A 62 1.67 14.88 -0.61
N THR A 63 1.10 15.41 -1.69
CA THR A 63 1.74 15.40 -3.02
C THR A 63 3.12 16.07 -2.97
N VAL A 64 3.27 17.12 -2.18
CA VAL A 64 4.54 17.84 -1.99
C VAL A 64 5.62 16.97 -1.30
N GLN A 65 5.23 15.96 -0.53
CA GLN A 65 6.16 15.01 0.09
C GLN A 65 6.67 13.95 -0.93
N ALA A 66 5.92 13.74 -2.01
CA ALA A 66 6.30 12.84 -3.09
C ALA A 66 7.18 13.53 -4.16
N ALA A 67 7.57 14.79 -3.95
CA ALA A 67 8.45 15.52 -4.87
C ALA A 67 9.77 14.77 -5.07
N GLY A 68 10.21 14.63 -6.32
CA GLY A 68 11.42 13.91 -6.72
C GLY A 68 11.32 12.39 -6.62
N GLN A 69 10.16 11.85 -6.22
CA GLN A 69 9.99 10.41 -6.02
C GLN A 69 9.23 9.74 -7.17
N GLN A 70 9.29 8.40 -7.19
CA GLN A 70 8.57 7.57 -8.15
C GLN A 70 7.31 7.01 -7.50
N VAL A 71 6.17 7.22 -8.15
CA VAL A 71 4.87 6.66 -7.76
C VAL A 71 4.46 5.65 -8.80
N THR A 72 4.14 4.42 -8.37
CA THR A 72 3.56 3.39 -9.23
C THR A 72 2.16 3.05 -8.73
N THR A 73 1.18 3.12 -9.62
CA THR A 73 -0.20 2.68 -9.38
C THR A 73 -0.46 1.33 -10.06
N ALA A 74 -1.61 0.71 -9.80
CA ALA A 74 -1.94 -0.57 -10.42
C ALA A 74 -2.02 -0.50 -11.96
N GLU A 75 -2.34 0.68 -12.52
CA GLU A 75 -2.29 0.91 -13.98
C GLU A 75 -0.85 0.86 -14.52
N GLY A 76 0.12 1.29 -13.73
CA GLY A 76 1.53 1.32 -14.14
C GLY A 76 2.23 -0.04 -14.07
N LEU A 77 1.60 -1.07 -13.51
CA LEU A 77 2.17 -2.42 -13.47
C LEU A 77 2.11 -3.14 -14.83
N ALA A 78 1.25 -2.69 -15.74
CA ALA A 78 1.00 -3.33 -17.04
C ALA A 78 0.95 -2.29 -18.17
N PRO A 79 2.07 -1.57 -18.44
CA PRO A 79 2.09 -0.47 -19.40
C PRO A 79 1.78 -0.91 -20.84
N ASP A 80 2.13 -2.16 -21.18
CA ASP A 80 1.97 -2.71 -22.54
C ASP A 80 0.64 -3.47 -22.71
N GLY A 81 -0.25 -3.43 -21.73
CA GLY A 81 -1.56 -4.09 -21.77
C GLY A 81 -1.55 -5.56 -21.36
N GLU A 82 -0.39 -6.17 -21.15
CA GLU A 82 -0.31 -7.50 -20.54
C GLU A 82 -0.37 -7.39 -19.01
N LEU A 83 -1.15 -8.28 -18.39
CA LEU A 83 -1.30 -8.26 -16.94
C LEU A 83 0.04 -8.59 -16.24
N HIS A 84 0.39 -7.81 -15.25
CA HIS A 84 1.46 -8.14 -14.32
C HIS A 84 1.16 -9.51 -13.66
N PRO A 85 2.16 -10.36 -13.34
CA PRO A 85 1.95 -11.69 -12.74
C PRO A 85 1.01 -11.69 -11.52
N VAL A 86 1.12 -10.69 -10.64
CA VAL A 86 0.19 -10.52 -9.51
C VAL A 86 -1.23 -10.27 -9.99
N GLN A 87 -1.44 -9.40 -10.99
CA GLN A 87 -2.78 -9.13 -11.53
C GLN A 87 -3.37 -10.37 -12.20
N ALA A 88 -2.54 -11.14 -12.93
CA ALA A 88 -2.94 -12.40 -13.55
C ALA A 88 -3.36 -13.44 -12.49
N ALA A 89 -2.60 -13.58 -11.42
CA ALA A 89 -2.91 -14.48 -10.30
C ALA A 89 -4.23 -14.09 -9.61
N PHE A 90 -4.46 -12.81 -9.34
CA PHE A 90 -5.75 -12.34 -8.79
C PHE A 90 -6.93 -12.69 -9.68
N ARG A 91 -6.77 -12.61 -11.01
CA ARG A 91 -7.78 -13.01 -11.98
C ARG A 91 -8.00 -14.52 -11.99
N GLN A 92 -6.92 -15.32 -12.01
CA GLN A 92 -6.98 -16.79 -12.11
C GLN A 92 -7.54 -17.42 -10.85
N GLU A 93 -7.13 -16.94 -9.67
CA GLU A 93 -7.57 -17.46 -8.37
C GLU A 93 -8.88 -16.84 -7.88
N HIS A 94 -9.54 -16.03 -8.71
CA HIS A 94 -10.76 -15.30 -8.34
C HIS A 94 -10.59 -14.47 -7.05
N GLY A 95 -9.42 -13.82 -6.88
CA GLY A 95 -9.08 -12.97 -5.74
C GLY A 95 -9.86 -11.65 -5.66
N LEU A 96 -10.94 -11.54 -6.42
CA LEU A 96 -11.79 -10.34 -6.49
C LEU A 96 -13.26 -10.71 -6.70
N GLN A 97 -14.18 -9.81 -6.26
CA GLN A 97 -15.60 -9.84 -6.58
C GLN A 97 -16.05 -8.48 -7.11
N CYS A 98 -16.34 -7.50 -6.25
CA CYS A 98 -16.74 -6.17 -6.72
C CYS A 98 -15.57 -5.38 -7.36
N GLY A 99 -14.33 -5.74 -7.10
CA GLY A 99 -13.13 -5.13 -7.68
C GLY A 99 -12.64 -3.87 -6.96
N PHE A 100 -13.39 -3.30 -6.02
CA PHE A 100 -13.05 -2.01 -5.41
C PHE A 100 -11.73 -2.02 -4.62
N CYS A 101 -11.47 -3.06 -3.85
CA CYS A 101 -10.21 -3.21 -3.09
C CYS A 101 -9.06 -3.74 -3.94
N THR A 102 -9.35 -4.31 -5.11
CA THR A 102 -8.39 -5.09 -5.89
C THR A 102 -7.14 -4.32 -6.28
N PRO A 103 -7.19 -3.08 -6.77
CA PRO A 103 -5.97 -2.34 -7.09
C PRO A 103 -5.06 -2.16 -5.87
N GLY A 104 -5.62 -1.77 -4.72
CA GLY A 104 -4.86 -1.62 -3.48
C GLY A 104 -4.28 -2.95 -2.97
N MET A 105 -5.03 -4.06 -3.08
CA MET A 105 -4.54 -5.40 -2.73
C MET A 105 -3.38 -5.84 -3.64
N VAL A 106 -3.48 -5.59 -4.94
CA VAL A 106 -2.42 -5.88 -5.92
C VAL A 106 -1.16 -5.10 -5.57
N MET A 107 -1.27 -3.80 -5.28
CA MET A 107 -0.12 -2.97 -4.92
C MET A 107 0.52 -3.41 -3.60
N ALA A 108 -0.28 -3.74 -2.58
CA ALA A 108 0.22 -4.31 -1.32
C ALA A 108 0.93 -5.65 -1.55
N THR A 109 0.38 -6.49 -2.44
CA THR A 109 0.99 -7.78 -2.81
C THR A 109 2.33 -7.58 -3.52
N VAL A 110 2.43 -6.64 -4.46
CA VAL A 110 3.71 -6.34 -5.13
C VAL A 110 4.75 -5.89 -4.11
N GLY A 111 4.39 -4.99 -3.19
CA GLY A 111 5.28 -4.59 -2.10
C GLY A 111 5.71 -5.77 -1.22
N LEU A 112 4.76 -6.60 -0.77
CA LEU A 112 5.04 -7.78 0.04
C LEU A 112 6.02 -8.75 -0.67
N LEU A 113 5.76 -9.07 -1.95
CA LEU A 113 6.59 -10.01 -2.70
C LEU A 113 7.97 -9.45 -3.07
N SER A 114 8.15 -8.14 -3.09
CA SER A 114 9.46 -7.51 -3.24
C SER A 114 10.32 -7.65 -1.99
N GLU A 115 9.70 -7.66 -0.80
CA GLU A 115 10.37 -7.85 0.48
C GLU A 115 10.54 -9.33 0.85
N ASN A 116 9.51 -10.13 0.61
CA ASN A 116 9.50 -11.58 0.86
C ASN A 116 8.97 -12.33 -0.40
N PRO A 117 9.85 -12.81 -1.28
CA PRO A 117 9.46 -13.51 -2.51
C PRO A 117 8.78 -14.87 -2.28
N HIS A 118 8.93 -15.47 -1.10
CA HIS A 118 8.40 -16.81 -0.77
C HIS A 118 7.61 -16.81 0.54
N PRO A 119 6.53 -16.00 0.62
CA PRO A 119 5.79 -15.88 1.87
C PRO A 119 5.01 -17.16 2.19
N THR A 120 4.91 -17.48 3.45
CA THR A 120 3.93 -18.43 3.98
C THR A 120 2.52 -17.83 3.96
N GLU A 121 1.50 -18.69 4.08
CA GLU A 121 0.11 -18.19 4.19
C GLU A 121 -0.08 -17.20 5.37
N ALA A 122 0.58 -17.44 6.49
CA ALA A 122 0.52 -16.56 7.67
C ALA A 122 1.11 -15.18 7.36
N GLU A 123 2.29 -15.13 6.73
CA GLU A 123 2.95 -13.88 6.32
C GLU A 123 2.14 -13.11 5.26
N VAL A 124 1.47 -13.83 4.35
CA VAL A 124 0.55 -13.19 3.40
C VAL A 124 -0.62 -12.54 4.14
N ARG A 125 -1.21 -13.21 5.12
CA ARG A 125 -2.32 -12.65 5.91
C ARG A 125 -1.88 -11.41 6.69
N GLU A 126 -0.72 -11.47 7.34
CA GLU A 126 -0.12 -10.34 8.06
C GLU A 126 0.19 -9.18 7.11
N GLY A 127 0.85 -9.44 5.99
CA GLY A 127 1.22 -8.39 5.00
C GLY A 127 0.01 -7.70 4.36
N LEU A 128 -1.16 -8.33 4.37
CA LEU A 128 -2.40 -7.75 3.84
C LEU A 128 -3.34 -7.15 4.91
N GLU A 129 -2.99 -7.15 6.19
CA GLU A 129 -3.84 -6.63 7.27
C GLU A 129 -4.24 -5.16 7.07
N GLY A 130 -3.41 -4.38 6.39
CA GLY A 130 -3.69 -2.99 6.05
C GLY A 130 -4.69 -2.78 4.92
N ASN A 131 -5.22 -3.84 4.29
CA ASN A 131 -6.06 -3.78 3.10
C ASN A 131 -7.38 -4.54 3.32
N PHE A 132 -8.51 -3.84 3.28
CA PHE A 132 -9.83 -4.43 3.56
C PHE A 132 -10.56 -4.88 2.30
N CYS A 133 -11.09 -6.09 2.35
CA CYS A 133 -12.05 -6.61 1.38
C CYS A 133 -13.34 -7.02 2.09
N ARG A 134 -14.49 -6.50 1.65
CA ARG A 134 -15.80 -6.83 2.24
C ARG A 134 -16.47 -8.03 1.56
N CYS A 135 -15.97 -8.47 0.41
CA CYS A 135 -16.65 -9.42 -0.45
C CYS A 135 -16.11 -10.85 -0.34
N THR A 136 -14.77 -11.02 -0.39
CA THR A 136 -14.14 -12.32 -0.69
C THR A 136 -13.90 -13.21 0.52
N GLY A 137 -13.90 -12.67 1.74
CA GLY A 137 -13.44 -13.37 2.94
C GLY A 137 -11.93 -13.70 2.92
N TYR A 138 -11.17 -13.06 2.01
CA TYR A 138 -9.71 -13.14 1.86
C TYR A 138 -9.14 -14.47 1.36
N HIS A 139 -9.87 -15.57 1.42
CA HIS A 139 -9.33 -16.89 1.08
C HIS A 139 -8.71 -16.92 -0.34
N ASN A 140 -9.47 -16.48 -1.34
CA ASN A 140 -8.97 -16.45 -2.71
C ASN A 140 -7.91 -15.36 -2.94
N ILE A 141 -7.93 -14.27 -2.17
CA ILE A 141 -6.87 -13.26 -2.21
C ILE A 141 -5.54 -13.88 -1.75
N VAL A 142 -5.55 -14.58 -0.62
CA VAL A 142 -4.35 -15.27 -0.10
C VAL A 142 -3.83 -16.30 -1.12
N ARG A 143 -4.72 -17.09 -1.73
CA ARG A 143 -4.34 -18.01 -2.80
C ARG A 143 -3.71 -17.30 -3.99
N ALA A 144 -4.25 -16.17 -4.40
CA ALA A 144 -3.72 -15.37 -5.50
C ALA A 144 -2.30 -14.87 -5.20
N VAL A 145 -2.03 -14.43 -3.97
CA VAL A 145 -0.68 -14.01 -3.56
C VAL A 145 0.30 -15.18 -3.61
N LEU A 146 -0.07 -16.33 -3.05
CA LEU A 146 0.78 -17.54 -3.07
C LEU A 146 1.03 -18.04 -4.51
N ALA A 147 0.02 -17.99 -5.39
CA ALA A 147 0.16 -18.33 -6.80
C ALA A 147 1.10 -17.36 -7.53
N ALA A 148 1.01 -16.05 -7.25
CA ALA A 148 1.92 -15.04 -7.80
C ALA A 148 3.36 -15.29 -7.35
N ALA A 149 3.59 -15.60 -6.07
CA ALA A 149 4.90 -15.94 -5.54
C ALA A 149 5.49 -17.17 -6.22
N ALA A 150 4.70 -18.24 -6.42
CA ALA A 150 5.12 -19.45 -7.11
C ALA A 150 5.48 -19.19 -8.58
N THR A 151 4.76 -18.30 -9.26
CA THR A 151 5.05 -17.93 -10.66
C THR A 151 6.35 -17.15 -10.77
N ALA A 152 6.61 -16.22 -9.85
CA ALA A 152 7.87 -15.47 -9.81
C ALA A 152 9.08 -16.40 -9.57
N ALA A 153 8.94 -17.42 -8.72
CA ALA A 153 9.98 -18.42 -8.47
C ALA A 153 10.26 -19.31 -9.69
N ALA A 154 9.28 -19.52 -10.57
CA ALA A 154 9.42 -20.33 -11.77
C ALA A 154 10.09 -19.63 -12.96
N GLY A 155 10.57 -18.38 -12.79
CA GLY A 155 11.40 -17.68 -13.79
C GLY A 155 10.63 -16.80 -14.78
N ALA A 156 9.42 -16.35 -14.46
CA ALA A 156 8.86 -15.18 -15.15
C ALA A 156 9.67 -13.94 -14.74
N PRO A 157 10.11 -13.06 -15.71
CA PRO A 157 10.90 -11.89 -15.35
C PRO A 157 10.10 -11.02 -14.42
N ALA A 158 10.57 -10.92 -13.19
CA ALA A 158 10.14 -9.85 -12.30
C ALA A 158 10.53 -8.55 -13.01
N THR A 159 9.56 -7.73 -13.38
CA THR A 159 9.88 -6.35 -13.76
C THR A 159 10.49 -5.71 -12.53
N GLU A 160 11.82 -5.53 -12.58
CA GLU A 160 12.57 -4.84 -11.54
C GLU A 160 11.88 -3.52 -11.24
N ALA A 161 11.42 -3.38 -10.01
CA ALA A 161 11.12 -2.06 -9.49
C ALA A 161 12.42 -1.25 -9.58
N PRO A 162 12.43 -0.06 -10.19
CA PRO A 162 13.64 0.72 -10.33
C PRO A 162 14.26 0.92 -8.95
N ALA A 163 15.53 0.55 -8.84
CA ALA A 163 16.31 0.57 -7.60
C ALA A 163 16.15 1.92 -6.89
N ALA A 164 15.79 1.85 -5.61
CA ALA A 164 15.81 2.99 -4.72
C ALA A 164 17.25 3.54 -4.71
N GLY A 165 17.42 4.75 -5.23
CA GLY A 165 18.67 5.50 -5.06
C GLY A 165 18.93 5.66 -3.58
N ALA A 166 19.94 4.95 -3.08
CA ALA A 166 20.43 5.12 -1.74
C ALA A 166 21.18 6.46 -1.68
N ASP A 167 20.54 7.46 -1.10
CA ASP A 167 21.28 8.57 -0.49
C ASP A 167 20.73 8.83 0.91
N GLY A 168 21.67 8.62 1.82
CA GLY A 168 21.43 8.63 3.22
C GLY A 168 21.21 10.04 3.78
N THR A 169 20.59 10.06 4.90
CA THR A 169 21.11 10.74 6.11
C THR A 169 20.11 10.55 7.23
N SER A 170 20.65 10.01 8.18
CA SER A 170 20.81 10.37 9.59
C SER A 170 19.64 10.07 10.51
N GLY A 171 19.86 9.06 11.33
CA GLY A 171 20.07 9.26 12.75
C GLY A 171 18.97 9.99 13.51
N ALA A 172 18.05 9.23 14.08
CA ALA A 172 17.39 9.67 15.30
C ALA A 172 17.50 8.52 16.32
N ASP A 173 18.44 8.71 17.20
CA ASP A 173 18.62 8.04 18.47
C ASP A 173 17.29 8.04 19.27
N ARG A 174 16.76 6.86 19.55
CA ARG A 174 15.64 6.68 20.50
C ARG A 174 16.10 5.83 21.66
N THR A 175 16.86 6.47 22.54
CA THR A 175 16.99 6.04 23.93
C THR A 175 15.88 6.70 24.75
N ALA A 176 14.95 5.93 25.27
CA ALA A 176 14.16 6.22 26.47
C ALA A 176 13.38 4.96 26.81
N GLY A 177 13.67 4.21 27.78
CA GLY A 177 13.48 4.46 29.18
C GLY A 177 12.03 4.15 29.55
N ALA A 178 11.67 2.83 29.67
CA ALA A 178 10.41 2.42 30.28
C ALA A 178 10.63 2.33 31.78
N ASP A 179 10.02 3.25 32.53
CA ASP A 179 9.82 3.09 33.98
C ASP A 179 8.35 2.70 34.22
N ARG A 180 8.18 1.50 34.78
CA ARG A 180 6.90 0.99 35.28
C ARG A 180 6.88 1.20 36.76
N THR A 181 6.10 2.17 37.23
CA THR A 181 5.70 2.22 38.64
C THR A 181 4.27 1.76 38.80
N THR A 182 4.15 0.69 39.56
CA THR A 182 2.92 0.12 40.10
C THR A 182 2.23 1.11 41.04
N GLY A 183 0.93 1.33 40.83
CA GLY A 183 0.06 2.06 41.74
C GLY A 183 -1.28 1.37 41.89
N THR A 184 -1.39 0.54 42.95
CA THR A 184 -2.65 0.05 43.49
C THR A 184 -3.39 1.19 44.18
N ALA A 185 -4.68 1.38 43.86
CA ALA A 185 -5.62 2.03 44.76
C ALA A 185 -7.04 1.49 44.55
N ALA A 186 -7.58 1.05 45.63
CA ALA A 186 -8.90 0.47 45.81
C ALA A 186 -10.01 1.53 45.86
N GLY A 187 -11.23 1.07 45.53
CA GLY A 187 -12.47 1.43 46.25
C GLY A 187 -13.14 2.73 45.80
N GLU A 188 -14.31 2.67 45.19
CA GLU A 188 -15.56 3.00 45.93
C GLU A 188 -16.75 2.86 44.97
N ARG A 189 -17.75 2.12 45.45
CA ARG A 189 -19.07 2.02 44.83
C ARG A 189 -19.89 3.25 45.22
N ALA A 190 -20.56 3.88 44.28
CA ALA A 190 -21.68 4.75 44.55
C ALA A 190 -22.92 4.23 43.84
N GLU A 191 -23.87 3.71 44.63
CA GLU A 191 -25.26 3.53 44.24
C GLU A 191 -25.90 4.90 44.00
N VAL A 192 -26.65 5.02 42.92
CA VAL A 192 -27.71 6.04 42.83
C VAL A 192 -28.94 5.35 42.23
N GLY A 193 -29.97 5.26 43.09
CA GLY A 193 -31.29 4.85 42.73
C GLY A 193 -32.15 6.01 42.23
N ALA A 194 -33.33 5.59 41.79
CA ALA A 194 -34.53 6.26 41.30
C ALA A 194 -34.62 6.46 39.79
#